data_806ad23ade4321fb08ac9c00277f943c
#
_entry.id   806ad23ade4321fb08ac9c00277f943c
#
_cell.length_a   1.000
_cell.length_b   1.000
_cell.length_c   1.000
_cell.angle_alpha   90.00
_cell.angle_beta   90.00
_cell.angle_gamma   90.00
#
_symmetry.space_group_name_H-M   'P 1'
#
loop_
_entity.id
_entity.type
_entity.pdbx_description
1 polymer ?
#
loop_
_entity_poly.entity_id
_entity_poly.type
_entity_poly.pdbx_seq_one_letter_code
_entity_poly.pdbx_strand_id
1 'polypeptide(L)'
;MYDYLIVGAGLFGSVFAHEAARAGKSVLVIDKRNNIAGNVYTEKMEGINVHVYGAHIFHTNNKKVWEYLSQFTTFNRFTNSPVANYKGELYSLPFNMYTFNKMWGVVTPQEAAERIEQQRKEAGITEPKNLEEQAISLVGTDIYEKLIKGYTQKQWGRPCNELPSFIIKRLPVRLTFDNNYFNALYQGIPEGGYTNMVANMLDDSSLSGSIEVRLGVDYLASSDAKKELDSQAEKVVYTGAIDAYFDYKLGNLEYRSVRFETETLDIPNFQGNAAVNYTDAETPWTRIIEHKWFEFGKDENGDDLPKTVISREYSSEWKPGDEPYYPVNDEKNGALYAQYKELADAERKVIFGGRLGEYKYYDMDAVVAAALDCAANNI
;
A
#
# COMPACT_ATOMS: atom_id res chain seq x y z
N MET A 1 -34.83 -1.76 -3.16
CA MET A 1 -33.88 -1.53 -4.26
C MET A 1 -32.94 -0.43 -3.78
N TYR A 2 -31.65 -0.65 -3.87
CA TYR A 2 -30.63 0.33 -3.45
C TYR A 2 -30.36 1.32 -4.59
N ASP A 3 -29.92 2.54 -4.26
CA ASP A 3 -29.39 3.47 -5.27
C ASP A 3 -28.04 2.95 -5.82
N TYR A 4 -27.21 2.41 -4.91
CA TYR A 4 -25.88 1.89 -5.26
C TYR A 4 -25.60 0.53 -4.65
N LEU A 5 -25.04 -0.38 -5.48
CA LEU A 5 -24.32 -1.58 -5.06
C LEU A 5 -22.82 -1.29 -5.16
N ILE A 6 -22.10 -1.42 -4.07
CA ILE A 6 -20.64 -1.22 -4.03
C ILE A 6 -19.97 -2.57 -3.85
N VAL A 7 -19.14 -2.94 -4.80
CA VAL A 7 -18.38 -4.19 -4.82
C VAL A 7 -16.96 -3.91 -4.33
N GLY A 8 -16.70 -4.30 -3.09
CA GLY A 8 -15.45 -4.07 -2.36
C GLY A 8 -15.61 -3.09 -1.19
N ALA A 9 -15.42 -3.60 0.03
CA ALA A 9 -15.47 -2.84 1.27
C ALA A 9 -14.10 -2.26 1.69
N GLY A 10 -13.21 -2.02 0.72
CA GLY A 10 -11.93 -1.32 0.93
C GLY A 10 -12.10 0.20 1.02
N LEU A 11 -11.00 0.95 1.13
CA LEU A 11 -11.06 2.41 1.30
C LEU A 11 -11.90 3.11 0.21
N PHE A 12 -11.72 2.77 -1.06
CA PHE A 12 -12.47 3.41 -2.13
C PHE A 12 -13.99 3.19 -1.97
N GLY A 13 -14.38 1.91 -1.81
CA GLY A 13 -15.80 1.56 -1.68
C GLY A 13 -16.44 2.14 -0.44
N SER A 14 -15.74 2.14 0.69
CA SER A 14 -16.26 2.68 1.95
C SER A 14 -16.41 4.20 1.92
N VAL A 15 -15.47 4.92 1.33
CA VAL A 15 -15.57 6.38 1.12
C VAL A 15 -16.74 6.72 0.20
N PHE A 16 -16.88 6.01 -0.92
CA PHE A 16 -18.01 6.23 -1.84
C PHE A 16 -19.35 5.92 -1.14
N ALA A 17 -19.43 4.83 -0.38
CA ALA A 17 -20.64 4.44 0.37
C ALA A 17 -21.06 5.53 1.37
N HIS A 18 -20.08 6.05 2.14
CA HIS A 18 -20.32 7.12 3.10
C HIS A 18 -20.84 8.40 2.42
N GLU A 19 -20.19 8.82 1.33
CA GLU A 19 -20.61 10.02 0.60
C GLU A 19 -22.00 9.87 -0.03
N ALA A 20 -22.31 8.69 -0.58
CA ALA A 20 -23.63 8.39 -1.12
C ALA A 20 -24.71 8.43 -0.03
N ALA A 21 -24.47 7.78 1.11
CA ALA A 21 -25.41 7.79 2.23
C ALA A 21 -25.54 9.17 2.88
N ARG A 22 -24.45 9.95 2.93
CA ARG A 22 -24.48 11.35 3.37
C ARG A 22 -25.41 12.21 2.46
N ALA A 23 -25.46 11.90 1.18
CA ALA A 23 -26.37 12.53 0.20
C ALA A 23 -27.78 11.92 0.21
N GLY A 24 -28.13 11.10 1.20
CA GLY A 24 -29.47 10.51 1.38
C GLY A 24 -29.73 9.25 0.54
N LYS A 25 -28.69 8.64 -0.06
CA LYS A 25 -28.83 7.43 -0.87
C LYS A 25 -28.84 6.17 -0.01
N SER A 26 -29.51 5.13 -0.54
CA SER A 26 -29.48 3.78 0.01
C SER A 26 -28.38 2.96 -0.68
N VAL A 27 -27.48 2.36 0.12
CA VAL A 27 -26.27 1.71 -0.37
C VAL A 27 -26.17 0.29 0.17
N LEU A 28 -25.87 -0.66 -0.72
CA LEU A 28 -25.43 -2.01 -0.37
C LEU A 28 -23.95 -2.15 -0.66
N VAL A 29 -23.15 -2.42 0.35
CA VAL A 29 -21.72 -2.74 0.22
C VAL A 29 -21.55 -4.26 0.34
N ILE A 30 -20.86 -4.87 -0.61
CA ILE A 30 -20.51 -6.31 -0.56
C ILE A 30 -19.00 -6.48 -0.66
N ASP A 31 -18.48 -7.51 0.00
CA ASP A 31 -17.09 -7.96 -0.17
C ASP A 31 -17.02 -9.49 -0.19
N LYS A 32 -16.16 -10.06 -1.04
CA LYS A 32 -15.89 -11.50 -1.09
C LYS A 32 -15.23 -12.02 0.18
N ARG A 33 -14.48 -11.15 0.89
CA ARG A 33 -13.84 -11.45 2.17
C ARG A 33 -14.88 -11.38 3.31
N ASN A 34 -14.55 -12.01 4.43
CA ASN A 34 -15.36 -11.95 5.65
C ASN A 34 -15.02 -10.75 6.55
N ASN A 35 -14.35 -9.74 6.00
CA ASN A 35 -13.95 -8.53 6.69
C ASN A 35 -14.09 -7.31 5.78
N ILE A 36 -14.34 -6.14 6.39
CA ILE A 36 -14.25 -4.83 5.76
C ILE A 36 -12.79 -4.36 5.67
N ALA A 37 -12.60 -3.15 5.17
CA ALA A 37 -11.32 -2.44 5.06
C ALA A 37 -10.37 -2.93 3.95
N GLY A 38 -10.73 -3.99 3.21
CA GLY A 38 -9.91 -4.44 2.07
C GLY A 38 -8.45 -4.70 2.48
N ASN A 39 -7.49 -4.12 1.76
CA ASN A 39 -6.06 -4.32 2.04
C ASN A 39 -5.55 -3.55 3.27
N VAL A 40 -6.29 -2.57 3.79
CA VAL A 40 -5.93 -1.91 5.05
C VAL A 40 -6.51 -2.62 6.30
N TYR A 41 -7.07 -3.80 6.12
CA TYR A 41 -7.62 -4.60 7.21
C TYR A 41 -6.60 -4.81 8.33
N THR A 42 -7.00 -4.50 9.55
CA THR A 42 -6.26 -4.79 10.78
C THR A 42 -7.05 -5.76 11.64
N GLU A 43 -6.36 -6.76 12.18
CA GLU A 43 -6.91 -7.76 13.09
C GLU A 43 -6.28 -7.62 14.47
N LYS A 44 -7.08 -7.68 15.54
CA LYS A 44 -6.56 -7.57 16.91
C LYS A 44 -6.05 -8.93 17.40
N MET A 45 -4.73 -9.04 17.61
CA MET A 45 -4.05 -10.23 18.14
C MET A 45 -3.21 -9.83 19.36
N GLU A 46 -3.41 -10.49 20.50
CA GLU A 46 -2.70 -10.18 21.76
C GLU A 46 -2.74 -8.67 22.16
N GLY A 47 -3.83 -8.00 21.85
CA GLY A 47 -3.97 -6.55 22.07
C GLY A 47 -3.36 -5.66 20.99
N ILE A 48 -2.69 -6.21 20.00
CA ILE A 48 -1.98 -5.52 18.91
C ILE A 48 -2.88 -5.47 17.67
N ASN A 49 -2.97 -4.32 17.01
CA ASN A 49 -3.59 -4.19 15.70
C ASN A 49 -2.63 -4.65 14.61
N VAL A 50 -2.80 -5.88 14.15
CA VAL A 50 -1.95 -6.51 13.12
C VAL A 50 -2.42 -6.10 11.73
N HIS A 51 -1.55 -5.51 10.94
CA HIS A 51 -1.81 -5.17 9.53
C HIS A 51 -1.67 -6.44 8.68
N VAL A 52 -2.80 -7.08 8.38
CA VAL A 52 -2.82 -8.43 7.79
C VAL A 52 -2.24 -8.47 6.38
N TYR A 53 -2.45 -7.41 5.59
CA TYR A 53 -2.01 -7.31 4.20
C TYR A 53 -0.79 -6.39 4.02
N GLY A 54 0.07 -6.30 5.03
CA GLY A 54 1.30 -5.51 5.02
C GLY A 54 1.17 -4.17 5.73
N ALA A 55 2.32 -3.57 6.00
CA ALA A 55 2.40 -2.30 6.71
C ALA A 55 1.69 -1.17 5.93
N HIS A 56 0.67 -0.61 6.51
CA HIS A 56 -0.03 0.56 6.01
C HIS A 56 0.18 1.73 6.98
N ILE A 57 0.84 2.77 6.49
CA ILE A 57 1.09 4.01 7.25
C ILE A 57 0.44 5.13 6.46
N PHE A 58 -0.57 5.76 7.04
CA PHE A 58 -1.25 6.86 6.38
C PHE A 58 -0.36 8.10 6.36
N HIS A 59 -0.20 8.69 5.19
CA HIS A 59 0.50 9.95 5.00
C HIS A 59 -0.09 10.73 3.83
N THR A 60 -0.11 12.04 3.91
CA THR A 60 -0.65 12.90 2.86
C THR A 60 -0.19 14.35 2.97
N ASN A 61 -0.17 15.06 1.83
CA ASN A 61 -0.14 16.52 1.76
C ASN A 61 -1.52 17.11 1.47
N ASN A 62 -2.51 16.27 1.22
CA ASN A 62 -3.87 16.69 0.92
C ASN A 62 -4.66 16.91 2.21
N LYS A 63 -4.80 18.18 2.61
CA LYS A 63 -5.53 18.56 3.81
C LYS A 63 -6.98 18.08 3.83
N LYS A 64 -7.66 18.09 2.67
CA LYS A 64 -9.06 17.62 2.58
C LYS A 64 -9.19 16.14 2.92
N VAL A 65 -8.27 15.31 2.41
CA VAL A 65 -8.24 13.88 2.70
C VAL A 65 -7.93 13.63 4.17
N TRP A 66 -6.97 14.36 4.74
CA TRP A 66 -6.67 14.27 6.17
C TRP A 66 -7.87 14.62 7.04
N GLU A 67 -8.50 15.77 6.79
CA GLU A 67 -9.68 16.23 7.52
C GLU A 67 -10.89 15.30 7.33
N TYR A 68 -11.02 14.71 6.14
CA TYR A 68 -12.08 13.73 5.88
C TYR A 68 -11.93 12.48 6.74
N LEU A 69 -10.77 11.84 6.71
CA LEU A 69 -10.52 10.62 7.50
C LEU A 69 -10.51 10.89 9.01
N SER A 70 -10.09 12.08 9.43
CA SER A 70 -10.08 12.49 10.85
C SER A 70 -11.49 12.61 11.45
N GLN A 71 -12.55 12.53 10.68
CA GLN A 71 -13.93 12.43 11.18
C GLN A 71 -14.21 11.04 11.76
N PHE A 72 -13.49 10.01 11.34
CA PHE A 72 -13.74 8.60 11.68
C PHE A 72 -12.70 8.02 12.63
N THR A 73 -11.60 8.70 12.87
CA THR A 73 -10.52 8.26 13.74
C THR A 73 -9.66 9.41 14.21
N THR A 74 -8.95 9.19 15.32
CA THR A 74 -7.78 9.99 15.68
C THR A 74 -6.55 9.32 15.12
N PHE A 75 -5.66 10.06 14.46
CA PHE A 75 -4.35 9.56 14.05
C PHE A 75 -3.34 9.80 15.16
N ASN A 76 -2.57 8.76 15.48
CA ASN A 76 -1.46 8.91 16.41
C ASN A 76 -0.27 9.65 15.77
N ARG A 77 0.79 9.86 16.55
CA ARG A 77 2.02 10.56 16.11
C ARG A 77 3.06 9.64 15.45
N PHE A 78 2.68 8.46 14.96
CA PHE A 78 3.63 7.54 14.36
C PHE A 78 4.34 8.19 13.18
N THR A 79 5.68 8.15 13.21
CA THR A 79 6.54 8.61 12.13
C THR A 79 7.28 7.42 11.56
N ASN A 80 7.12 7.17 10.26
CA ASN A 80 7.74 6.03 9.61
C ASN A 80 9.25 6.24 9.48
N SER A 81 10.03 5.47 10.23
CA SER A 81 11.49 5.50 10.23
C SER A 81 12.05 4.08 10.08
N PRO A 82 11.93 3.48 8.89
CA PRO A 82 12.37 2.11 8.66
C PRO A 82 13.90 1.99 8.76
N VAL A 83 14.35 0.80 9.08
CA VAL A 83 15.77 0.44 9.17
C VAL A 83 16.08 -0.61 8.10
N ALA A 84 17.23 -0.48 7.45
CA ALA A 84 17.77 -1.53 6.59
C ALA A 84 18.75 -2.40 7.38
N ASN A 85 18.61 -3.71 7.24
CA ASN A 85 19.56 -4.72 7.73
C ASN A 85 20.26 -5.33 6.52
N TYR A 86 21.55 -5.07 6.36
CA TYR A 86 22.42 -5.71 5.40
C TYR A 86 23.40 -6.62 6.12
N LYS A 87 23.11 -7.92 6.17
CA LYS A 87 23.98 -8.92 6.81
C LYS A 87 24.41 -8.57 8.25
N GLY A 88 23.47 -8.00 9.03
CA GLY A 88 23.71 -7.56 10.40
C GLY A 88 24.22 -6.11 10.55
N GLU A 89 24.58 -5.44 9.46
CA GLU A 89 24.83 -4.01 9.47
C GLU A 89 23.51 -3.23 9.36
N LEU A 90 23.24 -2.34 10.31
CA LEU A 90 22.01 -1.55 10.33
C LEU A 90 22.23 -0.15 9.77
N TYR A 91 21.31 0.27 8.90
CA TYR A 91 21.32 1.58 8.26
C TYR A 91 19.95 2.26 8.38
N SER A 92 19.93 3.56 8.58
CA SER A 92 18.70 4.35 8.53
C SER A 92 18.17 4.45 7.09
N LEU A 93 16.84 4.46 6.96
CA LEU A 93 16.14 4.79 5.72
C LEU A 93 15.19 5.97 5.97
N PRO A 94 14.98 6.86 4.98
CA PRO A 94 15.60 6.92 3.65
C PRO A 94 17.11 7.15 3.74
N PHE A 95 17.82 7.12 2.59
CA PHE A 95 19.25 7.40 2.56
C PHE A 95 19.52 8.83 3.03
N ASN A 96 20.04 8.98 4.24
CA ASN A 96 20.24 10.26 4.91
C ASN A 96 21.61 10.32 5.59
N MET A 97 21.90 11.40 6.31
CA MET A 97 23.20 11.58 6.95
C MET A 97 23.55 10.48 7.96
N TYR A 98 22.58 9.85 8.64
CA TYR A 98 22.85 8.67 9.49
C TYR A 98 23.29 7.48 8.65
N THR A 99 22.68 7.26 7.48
CA THR A 99 23.08 6.21 6.53
C THR A 99 24.53 6.42 6.07
N PHE A 100 24.87 7.64 5.66
CA PHE A 100 26.19 7.98 5.13
C PHE A 100 27.26 7.97 6.21
N ASN A 101 26.96 8.47 7.41
CA ASN A 101 27.87 8.37 8.55
C ASN A 101 28.17 6.90 8.89
N LYS A 102 27.15 6.04 8.96
CA LYS A 102 27.32 4.59 9.23
C LYS A 102 28.16 3.92 8.14
N MET A 103 27.94 4.27 6.87
CA MET A 103 28.58 3.63 5.73
C MET A 103 30.01 4.09 5.50
N TRP A 104 30.28 5.40 5.65
CA TRP A 104 31.55 6.04 5.25
C TRP A 104 32.24 6.81 6.37
N GLY A 105 31.64 6.98 7.53
CA GLY A 105 32.20 7.79 8.63
C GLY A 105 32.15 9.29 8.38
N VAL A 106 31.48 9.76 7.34
CA VAL A 106 31.34 11.20 7.02
C VAL A 106 30.45 11.89 8.07
N VAL A 107 30.72 13.15 8.37
CA VAL A 107 30.01 13.93 9.40
C VAL A 107 29.31 15.16 8.83
N THR A 108 29.67 15.60 7.63
CA THR A 108 29.08 16.79 7.00
C THR A 108 28.32 16.43 5.73
N PRO A 109 27.27 17.20 5.37
CA PRO A 109 26.57 17.05 4.09
C PRO A 109 27.49 17.15 2.87
N GLN A 110 28.53 18.01 2.94
CA GLN A 110 29.48 18.18 1.87
C GLN A 110 30.30 16.89 1.65
N GLU A 111 30.86 16.30 2.71
CA GLU A 111 31.63 15.03 2.62
C GLU A 111 30.76 13.89 2.05
N ALA A 112 29.49 13.81 2.45
CA ALA A 112 28.56 12.81 1.93
C ALA A 112 28.30 13.03 0.42
N ALA A 113 28.04 14.27 0.00
CA ALA A 113 27.81 14.62 -1.40
C ALA A 113 29.05 14.33 -2.26
N GLU A 114 30.25 14.68 -1.79
CA GLU A 114 31.51 14.42 -2.47
C GLU A 114 31.76 12.91 -2.63
N ARG A 115 31.45 12.12 -1.60
CA ARG A 115 31.59 10.65 -1.67
C ARG A 115 30.64 10.01 -2.68
N ILE A 116 29.39 10.43 -2.73
CA ILE A 116 28.42 9.98 -3.72
C ILE A 116 28.90 10.34 -5.13
N GLU A 117 29.29 11.59 -5.33
CA GLU A 117 29.73 12.09 -6.63
C GLU A 117 31.01 11.41 -7.11
N GLN A 118 31.94 11.13 -6.20
CA GLN A 118 33.14 10.35 -6.50
C GLN A 118 32.78 8.98 -7.07
N GLN A 119 31.89 8.23 -6.39
CA GLN A 119 31.50 6.89 -6.84
C GLN A 119 30.73 6.92 -8.17
N ARG A 120 29.87 7.93 -8.38
CA ARG A 120 29.19 8.13 -9.65
C ARG A 120 30.16 8.36 -10.81
N LYS A 121 31.20 9.16 -10.59
CA LYS A 121 32.25 9.41 -11.58
C LYS A 121 33.11 8.17 -11.84
N GLU A 122 33.47 7.43 -10.78
CA GLU A 122 34.22 6.17 -10.90
C GLU A 122 33.47 5.12 -11.70
N ALA A 123 32.14 5.05 -11.55
CA ALA A 123 31.28 4.16 -12.32
C ALA A 123 31.18 4.54 -13.81
N GLY A 124 31.35 5.83 -14.14
CA GLY A 124 31.44 6.31 -15.53
C GLY A 124 30.17 6.11 -16.37
N ILE A 125 29.01 5.96 -15.74
CA ILE A 125 27.73 5.67 -16.40
C ILE A 125 27.11 6.99 -16.86
N THR A 126 27.03 7.19 -18.18
CA THR A 126 26.42 8.39 -18.79
C THR A 126 25.00 8.13 -19.26
N GLU A 127 24.71 6.95 -19.80
CA GLU A 127 23.40 6.52 -20.28
C GLU A 127 23.06 5.15 -19.67
N PRO A 128 22.33 5.12 -18.55
CA PRO A 128 21.97 3.87 -17.88
C PRO A 128 21.09 2.97 -18.75
N LYS A 129 21.48 1.73 -18.97
CA LYS A 129 20.79 0.74 -19.82
C LYS A 129 19.82 -0.14 -19.03
N ASN A 130 20.03 -0.27 -17.74
CA ASN A 130 19.28 -1.15 -16.85
C ASN A 130 19.16 -0.51 -15.45
N LEU A 131 18.43 -1.17 -14.55
CA LEU A 131 18.18 -0.70 -13.19
C LEU A 131 19.47 -0.56 -12.37
N GLU A 132 20.43 -1.49 -12.52
CA GLU A 132 21.72 -1.44 -11.82
C GLU A 132 22.49 -0.16 -12.17
N GLU A 133 22.68 0.07 -13.46
CA GLU A 133 23.37 1.27 -13.94
C GLU A 133 22.65 2.55 -13.54
N GLN A 134 21.30 2.55 -13.59
CA GLN A 134 20.48 3.68 -13.16
C GLN A 134 20.67 3.96 -11.67
N ALA A 135 20.61 2.95 -10.82
CA ALA A 135 20.78 3.12 -9.37
C ALA A 135 22.19 3.65 -9.03
N ILE A 136 23.23 3.04 -9.59
CA ILE A 136 24.62 3.48 -9.37
C ILE A 136 24.83 4.91 -9.85
N SER A 137 24.27 5.29 -11.00
CA SER A 137 24.35 6.67 -11.51
C SER A 137 23.65 7.71 -10.61
N LEU A 138 22.71 7.28 -9.79
CA LEU A 138 21.96 8.15 -8.86
C LEU A 138 22.64 8.26 -7.48
N VAL A 139 23.07 7.15 -6.90
CA VAL A 139 23.48 7.09 -5.48
C VAL A 139 24.87 6.53 -5.23
N GLY A 140 25.57 6.07 -6.27
CA GLY A 140 26.88 5.44 -6.16
C GLY A 140 26.82 3.94 -5.86
N THR A 141 27.99 3.29 -5.95
CA THR A 141 28.12 1.83 -5.89
C THR A 141 27.82 1.27 -4.50
N ASP A 142 28.33 1.89 -3.44
CA ASP A 142 28.19 1.34 -2.07
C ASP A 142 26.74 1.28 -1.62
N ILE A 143 25.96 2.33 -1.88
CA ILE A 143 24.53 2.37 -1.54
C ILE A 143 23.77 1.35 -2.38
N TYR A 144 24.08 1.25 -3.68
CA TYR A 144 23.49 0.25 -4.55
C TYR A 144 23.73 -1.16 -4.04
N GLU A 145 24.99 -1.56 -3.82
CA GLU A 145 25.35 -2.91 -3.43
C GLU A 145 24.76 -3.34 -2.08
N LYS A 146 24.78 -2.43 -1.08
CA LYS A 146 24.31 -2.78 0.28
C LYS A 146 22.81 -2.59 0.48
N LEU A 147 22.20 -1.56 -0.11
CA LEU A 147 20.85 -1.15 0.28
C LEU A 147 19.79 -1.31 -0.82
N ILE A 148 20.17 -1.53 -2.08
CA ILE A 148 19.24 -1.59 -3.20
C ILE A 148 19.23 -2.95 -3.88
N LYS A 149 20.40 -3.46 -4.24
CA LYS A 149 20.57 -4.63 -5.10
C LYS A 149 19.81 -5.85 -4.62
N GLY A 150 20.14 -6.38 -3.45
CA GLY A 150 19.52 -7.61 -2.94
C GLY A 150 18.04 -7.47 -2.64
N TYR A 151 17.63 -6.31 -2.12
CA TYR A 151 16.21 -6.00 -1.89
C TYR A 151 15.42 -6.00 -3.20
N THR A 152 15.92 -5.31 -4.21
CA THR A 152 15.29 -5.23 -5.53
C THR A 152 15.24 -6.58 -6.23
N GLN A 153 16.32 -7.38 -6.15
CA GLN A 153 16.35 -8.74 -6.71
C GLN A 153 15.28 -9.64 -6.08
N LYS A 154 15.10 -9.59 -4.77
CA LYS A 154 14.02 -10.33 -4.08
C LYS A 154 12.65 -9.83 -4.50
N GLN A 155 12.49 -8.52 -4.60
CA GLN A 155 11.22 -7.91 -4.96
C GLN A 155 10.78 -8.25 -6.39
N TRP A 156 11.72 -8.36 -7.32
CA TRP A 156 11.44 -8.61 -8.74
C TRP A 156 11.70 -10.04 -9.19
N GLY A 157 12.39 -10.86 -8.37
CA GLY A 157 12.76 -12.23 -8.71
C GLY A 157 13.79 -12.33 -9.84
N ARG A 158 14.49 -11.22 -10.19
CA ARG A 158 15.43 -11.12 -11.30
C ARG A 158 16.63 -10.26 -10.93
N PRO A 159 17.80 -10.48 -11.54
CA PRO A 159 18.99 -9.62 -11.38
C PRO A 159 18.70 -8.18 -11.80
N CYS A 160 19.29 -7.21 -11.10
CA CYS A 160 19.06 -5.79 -11.38
C CYS A 160 19.53 -5.34 -12.77
N ASN A 161 20.55 -5.98 -13.31
CA ASN A 161 21.06 -5.71 -14.67
C ASN A 161 20.14 -6.24 -15.79
N GLU A 162 19.14 -7.05 -15.47
CA GLU A 162 18.11 -7.52 -16.40
C GLU A 162 16.79 -6.70 -16.29
N LEU A 163 16.71 -5.82 -15.29
CA LEU A 163 15.53 -4.99 -15.06
C LEU A 163 15.66 -3.65 -15.80
N PRO A 164 14.54 -3.11 -16.33
CA PRO A 164 14.57 -1.82 -17.02
C PRO A 164 14.95 -0.67 -16.09
N SER A 165 15.71 0.31 -16.61
CA SER A 165 16.15 1.49 -15.85
C SER A 165 14.99 2.36 -15.33
N PHE A 166 13.84 2.38 -16.01
CA PHE A 166 12.69 3.20 -15.63
C PHE A 166 12.02 2.76 -14.32
N ILE A 167 12.30 1.55 -13.81
CA ILE A 167 11.79 1.08 -12.50
C ILE A 167 12.29 1.99 -11.38
N ILE A 168 13.52 2.50 -11.48
CA ILE A 168 14.08 3.47 -10.55
C ILE A 168 14.33 4.77 -11.30
N LYS A 169 13.33 5.65 -11.32
CA LYS A 169 13.49 6.98 -11.95
C LYS A 169 14.30 7.94 -11.10
N ARG A 170 14.21 7.82 -9.78
CA ARG A 170 14.93 8.63 -8.79
C ARG A 170 15.07 7.86 -7.49
N LEU A 171 16.16 8.08 -6.81
CA LEU A 171 16.39 7.61 -5.43
C LEU A 171 16.63 8.84 -4.58
N PRO A 172 15.77 9.14 -3.61
CA PRO A 172 15.93 10.33 -2.80
C PRO A 172 17.14 10.18 -1.86
N VAL A 173 18.10 11.09 -2.03
CA VAL A 173 19.23 11.26 -1.13
C VAL A 173 18.96 12.51 -0.28
N ARG A 174 19.04 12.38 1.03
CA ARG A 174 18.81 13.48 1.97
C ARG A 174 20.10 13.82 2.69
N LEU A 175 20.62 15.01 2.45
CA LEU A 175 21.80 15.53 3.13
C LEU A 175 21.42 16.19 4.48
N THR A 176 20.52 15.53 5.22
CA THR A 176 20.01 15.93 6.52
C THR A 176 19.94 14.73 7.45
N PHE A 177 19.83 14.95 8.76
CA PHE A 177 19.63 13.91 9.77
C PHE A 177 18.14 13.60 10.01
N ASP A 178 17.34 13.62 8.96
CA ASP A 178 15.90 13.32 9.02
C ASP A 178 15.62 11.86 8.67
N ASN A 179 15.12 11.10 9.64
CA ASN A 179 14.74 9.70 9.51
C ASN A 179 13.28 9.52 9.07
N ASN A 180 12.49 10.58 8.96
CA ASN A 180 11.12 10.46 8.49
C ASN A 180 11.13 10.02 7.02
N TYR A 181 10.61 8.82 6.75
CA TYR A 181 10.60 8.25 5.40
C TYR A 181 9.75 9.07 4.43
N PHE A 182 8.64 9.61 4.90
CA PHE A 182 7.74 10.42 4.09
C PHE A 182 8.02 11.92 4.23
N ASN A 183 7.82 12.67 3.13
CA ASN A 183 7.84 14.14 3.13
C ASN A 183 6.44 14.75 3.25
N ALA A 184 5.51 14.00 3.81
CA ALA A 184 4.12 14.42 3.96
C ALA A 184 3.95 15.34 5.18
N LEU A 185 3.07 16.33 5.07
CA LEU A 185 2.70 17.22 6.16
C LEU A 185 1.94 16.48 7.27
N TYR A 186 1.18 15.47 6.89
CA TYR A 186 0.36 14.66 7.79
C TYR A 186 0.76 13.21 7.66
N GLN A 187 0.96 12.53 8.78
CA GLN A 187 1.12 11.08 8.84
C GLN A 187 0.74 10.53 10.20
N GLY A 188 0.38 9.27 10.26
CA GLY A 188 0.03 8.57 11.49
C GLY A 188 -0.63 7.23 11.22
N ILE A 189 -0.92 6.55 12.31
CA ILE A 189 -1.72 5.32 12.30
C ILE A 189 -3.06 5.64 12.98
N PRO A 190 -4.20 5.19 12.45
CA PRO A 190 -5.49 5.36 13.12
C PRO A 190 -5.50 4.60 14.45
N GLU A 191 -5.80 5.29 15.53
CA GLU A 191 -5.95 4.68 16.85
C GLU A 191 -7.08 3.64 16.84
N GLY A 192 -6.78 2.44 17.33
CA GLY A 192 -7.69 1.29 17.25
C GLY A 192 -7.68 0.55 15.90
N GLY A 193 -6.79 0.92 14.97
CA GLY A 193 -6.56 0.27 13.68
C GLY A 193 -7.45 0.76 12.54
N TYR A 194 -7.04 0.44 11.33
CA TYR A 194 -7.76 0.85 10.10
C TYR A 194 -9.15 0.23 9.98
N THR A 195 -9.32 -1.01 10.44
CA THR A 195 -10.64 -1.67 10.39
C THR A 195 -11.68 -0.90 11.19
N ASN A 196 -11.28 -0.40 12.38
CA ASN A 196 -12.17 0.42 13.20
C ASN A 196 -12.51 1.77 12.52
N MET A 197 -11.52 2.41 11.90
CA MET A 197 -11.76 3.64 11.13
C MET A 197 -12.78 3.42 10.00
N VAL A 198 -12.65 2.32 9.25
CA VAL A 198 -13.59 1.97 8.17
C VAL A 198 -14.96 1.59 8.73
N ALA A 199 -15.01 0.88 9.87
CA ALA A 199 -16.27 0.56 10.54
C ALA A 199 -17.03 1.83 10.96
N ASN A 200 -16.34 2.80 11.55
CA ASN A 200 -16.93 4.09 11.93
C ASN A 200 -17.48 4.86 10.72
N MET A 201 -16.84 4.72 9.55
CA MET A 201 -17.31 5.32 8.30
C MET A 201 -18.59 4.65 7.79
N LEU A 202 -18.67 3.32 7.86
CA LEU A 202 -19.81 2.55 7.34
C LEU A 202 -21.01 2.52 8.30
N ASP A 203 -20.79 2.75 9.60
CA ASP A 203 -21.82 2.75 10.66
C ASP A 203 -22.06 4.15 11.23
N ASP A 204 -21.88 5.20 10.42
CA ASP A 204 -22.12 6.58 10.83
C ASP A 204 -23.63 6.85 10.95
N SER A 205 -24.10 6.93 12.17
CA SER A 205 -25.52 7.18 12.48
C SER A 205 -26.02 8.58 12.12
N SER A 206 -25.14 9.49 11.73
CA SER A 206 -25.48 10.85 11.31
C SER A 206 -25.90 10.96 9.83
N LEU A 207 -25.76 9.88 9.07
CA LEU A 207 -26.07 9.85 7.65
C LEU A 207 -27.56 9.96 7.37
N SER A 208 -27.91 10.69 6.32
CA SER A 208 -29.31 10.88 5.89
C SER A 208 -29.86 9.67 5.12
N GLY A 209 -29.00 8.88 4.50
CA GLY A 209 -29.28 7.63 3.81
C GLY A 209 -29.00 6.41 4.66
N SER A 210 -28.73 5.28 4.01
CA SER A 210 -28.45 4.02 4.71
C SER A 210 -27.34 3.24 4.02
N ILE A 211 -26.54 2.54 4.83
CA ILE A 211 -25.52 1.60 4.34
C ILE A 211 -25.83 0.22 4.93
N GLU A 212 -25.98 -0.77 4.07
CA GLU A 212 -26.01 -2.18 4.45
C GLU A 212 -24.72 -2.84 3.98
N VAL A 213 -24.08 -3.65 4.84
CA VAL A 213 -22.84 -4.36 4.51
C VAL A 213 -23.09 -5.86 4.53
N ARG A 214 -22.73 -6.56 3.46
CA ARG A 214 -22.78 -8.03 3.36
C ARG A 214 -21.39 -8.56 3.01
N LEU A 215 -20.80 -9.30 3.90
CA LEU A 215 -19.49 -9.91 3.75
C LEU A 215 -19.61 -11.38 3.29
N GLY A 216 -18.53 -11.95 2.73
CA GLY A 216 -18.52 -13.30 2.17
C GLY A 216 -19.36 -13.43 0.89
N VAL A 217 -19.63 -12.32 0.19
CA VAL A 217 -20.41 -12.27 -1.04
C VAL A 217 -19.49 -11.98 -2.23
N ASP A 218 -19.26 -12.99 -3.05
CA ASP A 218 -18.48 -12.83 -4.27
C ASP A 218 -19.39 -12.42 -5.45
N TYR A 219 -19.19 -11.18 -5.91
CA TYR A 219 -19.94 -10.60 -7.03
C TYR A 219 -19.74 -11.35 -8.34
N LEU A 220 -18.59 -11.97 -8.53
CA LEU A 220 -18.22 -12.72 -9.74
C LEU A 220 -18.31 -14.25 -9.55
N ALA A 221 -18.92 -14.74 -8.48
CA ALA A 221 -19.06 -16.17 -8.22
C ALA A 221 -19.73 -16.95 -9.38
N SER A 222 -20.70 -16.33 -10.04
CA SER A 222 -21.35 -16.83 -11.27
C SER A 222 -22.08 -15.70 -11.99
N SER A 223 -22.41 -15.90 -13.27
CA SER A 223 -23.23 -14.96 -14.04
C SER A 223 -24.62 -14.74 -13.43
N ASP A 224 -25.20 -15.76 -12.80
CA ASP A 224 -26.51 -15.63 -12.16
C ASP A 224 -26.43 -14.87 -10.85
N ALA A 225 -25.41 -15.11 -10.01
CA ALA A 225 -25.15 -14.33 -8.81
C ALA A 225 -24.92 -12.84 -9.14
N LYS A 226 -24.13 -12.57 -10.19
CA LYS A 226 -23.89 -11.21 -10.67
C LYS A 226 -25.20 -10.53 -11.09
N LYS A 227 -26.05 -11.19 -11.89
CA LYS A 227 -27.35 -10.64 -12.33
C LYS A 227 -28.30 -10.39 -11.17
N GLU A 228 -28.33 -11.30 -10.19
CA GLU A 228 -29.14 -11.14 -8.98
C GLU A 228 -28.71 -9.90 -8.20
N LEU A 229 -27.42 -9.73 -7.98
CA LEU A 229 -26.87 -8.56 -7.30
C LEU A 229 -27.11 -7.26 -8.07
N ASP A 230 -26.87 -7.26 -9.39
CA ASP A 230 -27.16 -6.13 -10.28
C ASP A 230 -28.63 -5.68 -10.25
N SER A 231 -29.56 -6.63 -10.04
CA SER A 231 -30.99 -6.34 -9.95
C SER A 231 -31.40 -5.63 -8.65
N GLN A 232 -30.53 -5.63 -7.63
CA GLN A 232 -30.79 -5.03 -6.32
C GLN A 232 -30.50 -3.54 -6.27
N ALA A 233 -29.77 -2.98 -7.25
CA ALA A 233 -29.38 -1.57 -7.26
C ALA A 233 -29.55 -0.90 -8.63
N GLU A 234 -29.64 0.43 -8.63
CA GLU A 234 -29.72 1.22 -9.85
C GLU A 234 -28.36 1.34 -10.55
N LYS A 235 -27.28 1.52 -9.77
CA LYS A 235 -25.89 1.62 -10.22
C LYS A 235 -24.98 0.70 -9.41
N VAL A 236 -23.89 0.28 -10.02
CA VAL A 236 -22.84 -0.53 -9.40
C VAL A 236 -21.55 0.28 -9.36
N VAL A 237 -20.88 0.30 -8.22
CA VAL A 237 -19.49 0.77 -8.08
C VAL A 237 -18.60 -0.44 -7.90
N TYR A 238 -17.79 -0.75 -8.90
CA TYR A 238 -16.94 -1.94 -8.93
C TYR A 238 -15.49 -1.57 -8.65
N THR A 239 -14.93 -2.12 -7.56
CA THR A 239 -13.55 -1.85 -7.13
C THR A 239 -12.62 -3.07 -7.29
N GLY A 240 -13.12 -4.17 -7.84
CA GLY A 240 -12.33 -5.35 -8.15
C GLY A 240 -11.48 -5.20 -9.41
N ALA A 241 -10.77 -6.26 -9.78
CA ALA A 241 -9.94 -6.27 -10.99
C ALA A 241 -10.80 -6.11 -12.26
N ILE A 242 -10.45 -5.12 -13.08
CA ILE A 242 -11.22 -4.76 -14.27
C ILE A 242 -11.28 -5.89 -15.29
N ASP A 243 -10.19 -6.63 -15.48
CA ASP A 243 -10.11 -7.77 -16.38
C ASP A 243 -11.02 -8.93 -15.91
N ALA A 244 -11.08 -9.17 -14.59
CA ALA A 244 -11.99 -10.15 -13.99
C ALA A 244 -13.48 -9.80 -14.23
N TYR A 245 -13.84 -8.51 -14.16
CA TYR A 245 -15.20 -8.06 -14.44
C TYR A 245 -15.64 -8.48 -15.86
N PHE A 246 -14.74 -8.44 -16.82
CA PHE A 246 -14.97 -8.82 -18.22
C PHE A 246 -14.58 -10.26 -18.55
N ASP A 247 -14.48 -11.13 -17.52
CA ASP A 247 -14.16 -12.55 -17.67
C ASP A 247 -12.86 -12.80 -18.46
N TYR A 248 -11.88 -11.91 -18.25
CA TYR A 248 -10.55 -11.98 -18.89
C TYR A 248 -10.55 -12.08 -20.42
N LYS A 249 -11.62 -11.63 -21.08
CA LYS A 249 -11.84 -11.84 -22.53
C LYS A 249 -10.78 -11.22 -23.46
N LEU A 250 -9.98 -10.26 -22.96
CA LEU A 250 -8.86 -9.67 -23.70
C LEU A 250 -7.49 -10.17 -23.19
N GLY A 251 -7.49 -11.06 -22.18
CA GLY A 251 -6.31 -11.56 -21.50
C GLY A 251 -6.17 -11.01 -20.09
N ASN A 252 -5.23 -11.58 -19.33
CA ASN A 252 -5.00 -11.18 -17.94
C ASN A 252 -4.08 -9.98 -17.86
N LEU A 253 -4.45 -9.00 -17.03
CA LEU A 253 -3.54 -7.99 -16.54
C LEU A 253 -2.59 -8.60 -15.51
N GLU A 254 -1.36 -8.11 -15.46
CA GLU A 254 -0.34 -8.64 -14.56
C GLU A 254 -0.26 -7.80 -13.29
N TYR A 255 -0.02 -8.47 -12.16
CA TYR A 255 0.10 -7.85 -10.85
C TYR A 255 1.36 -8.33 -10.15
N ARG A 256 1.76 -7.62 -9.10
CA ARG A 256 2.70 -8.12 -8.10
C ARG A 256 1.92 -8.58 -6.90
N SER A 257 2.40 -9.62 -6.25
CA SER A 257 1.82 -10.13 -5.02
C SER A 257 2.86 -10.17 -3.91
N VAL A 258 2.36 -10.21 -2.69
CA VAL A 258 3.17 -10.41 -1.48
C VAL A 258 2.52 -11.47 -0.60
N ARG A 259 3.34 -12.23 0.11
CA ARG A 259 2.91 -13.24 1.07
C ARG A 259 3.47 -12.88 2.43
N PHE A 260 2.68 -13.09 3.46
CA PHE A 260 3.05 -12.83 4.84
C PHE A 260 3.06 -14.12 5.66
N GLU A 261 4.05 -14.26 6.53
CA GLU A 261 4.09 -15.26 7.59
C GLU A 261 4.04 -14.52 8.92
N THR A 262 2.88 -14.62 9.60
CA THR A 262 2.64 -13.92 10.87
C THR A 262 2.83 -14.85 12.05
N GLU A 263 3.52 -14.38 13.08
CA GLU A 263 3.89 -15.13 14.27
C GLU A 263 3.75 -14.27 15.52
N THR A 264 3.11 -14.83 16.55
CA THR A 264 3.09 -14.24 17.89
C THR A 264 4.28 -14.74 18.69
N LEU A 265 5.03 -13.82 19.29
CA LEU A 265 6.22 -14.11 20.10
C LEU A 265 5.97 -13.74 21.56
N ASP A 266 6.36 -14.63 22.47
CA ASP A 266 6.25 -14.41 23.92
C ASP A 266 7.45 -13.63 24.46
N ILE A 267 7.70 -12.48 23.82
CA ILE A 267 8.71 -11.49 24.20
C ILE A 267 8.16 -10.08 23.97
N PRO A 268 8.58 -9.10 24.76
CA PRO A 268 8.03 -7.74 24.66
C PRO A 268 8.54 -6.94 23.45
N ASN A 269 9.66 -7.34 22.85
CA ASN A 269 10.30 -6.59 21.76
C ASN A 269 11.17 -7.53 20.94
N PHE A 270 10.97 -7.56 19.63
CA PHE A 270 11.72 -8.39 18.69
C PHE A 270 12.85 -7.63 17.99
N GLN A 271 12.51 -6.49 17.36
CA GLN A 271 13.46 -5.72 16.55
C GLN A 271 13.53 -4.23 16.90
N GLY A 272 12.65 -3.75 17.80
CA GLY A 272 12.65 -2.38 18.30
C GLY A 272 12.22 -1.32 17.28
N ASN A 273 11.60 -1.74 16.17
CA ASN A 273 11.09 -0.86 15.14
C ASN A 273 9.94 -1.52 14.39
N ALA A 274 8.99 -0.72 13.90
CA ALA A 274 7.83 -1.23 13.15
C ALA A 274 8.24 -1.93 11.85
N ALA A 275 9.26 -1.47 11.14
CA ALA A 275 9.70 -2.05 9.88
C ALA A 275 11.23 -2.12 9.78
N VAL A 276 11.74 -3.32 9.51
CA VAL A 276 13.14 -3.59 9.16
C VAL A 276 13.19 -4.26 7.80
N ASN A 277 13.82 -3.61 6.82
CA ASN A 277 14.04 -4.13 5.49
C ASN A 277 15.33 -4.92 5.43
N TYR A 278 15.29 -6.14 4.91
CA TYR A 278 16.48 -6.98 4.71
C TYR A 278 16.97 -6.79 3.29
N THR A 279 18.12 -6.13 3.14
CA THR A 279 18.60 -5.65 1.84
C THR A 279 19.64 -6.56 1.19
N ASP A 280 20.09 -7.61 1.87
CA ASP A 280 20.88 -8.68 1.28
C ASP A 280 20.02 -9.62 0.42
N ALA A 281 20.65 -10.41 -0.46
CA ALA A 281 19.97 -11.34 -1.35
C ALA A 281 19.71 -12.71 -0.69
N GLU A 282 20.45 -13.07 0.34
CA GLU A 282 20.43 -14.39 0.99
C GLU A 282 19.24 -14.56 1.94
N THR A 283 18.82 -13.49 2.60
CA THR A 283 17.63 -13.49 3.48
C THR A 283 16.36 -13.62 2.63
N PRO A 284 15.51 -14.64 2.85
CA PRO A 284 14.40 -14.94 1.93
C PRO A 284 13.26 -13.92 1.98
N TRP A 285 13.04 -13.22 3.10
CA TRP A 285 12.03 -12.17 3.22
C TRP A 285 12.62 -10.80 2.83
N THR A 286 11.76 -9.91 2.39
CA THR A 286 12.12 -8.53 2.07
C THR A 286 12.08 -7.63 3.30
N ARG A 287 11.17 -7.93 4.24
CA ARG A 287 10.94 -7.09 5.41
C ARG A 287 10.37 -7.93 6.56
N ILE A 288 10.66 -7.51 7.79
CA ILE A 288 9.90 -7.90 8.98
C ILE A 288 9.16 -6.68 9.50
N ILE A 289 7.87 -6.87 9.75
CA ILE A 289 7.00 -5.90 10.40
C ILE A 289 6.79 -6.36 11.84
N GLU A 290 7.06 -5.51 12.81
CA GLU A 290 6.71 -5.72 14.22
C GLU A 290 5.56 -4.79 14.56
N HIS A 291 4.34 -5.32 14.54
CA HIS A 291 3.11 -4.53 14.46
C HIS A 291 2.84 -3.64 15.67
N LYS A 292 3.25 -4.06 16.88
CA LYS A 292 3.02 -3.26 18.09
C LYS A 292 3.64 -1.86 18.05
N TRP A 293 4.71 -1.67 17.28
CA TRP A 293 5.41 -0.39 17.22
C TRP A 293 4.66 0.67 16.41
N PHE A 294 3.64 0.31 15.65
CA PHE A 294 2.75 1.29 15.06
C PHE A 294 1.94 2.08 16.09
N GLU A 295 1.70 1.49 17.27
CA GLU A 295 0.99 2.09 18.39
C GLU A 295 1.87 2.13 19.66
N PHE A 296 3.20 2.26 19.48
CA PHE A 296 4.22 2.45 20.51
C PHE A 296 4.33 1.32 21.54
N GLY A 297 3.85 0.13 21.22
CA GLY A 297 3.90 -1.05 22.10
C GLY A 297 3.04 -0.97 23.33
N LYS A 298 2.03 -0.09 23.34
CA LYS A 298 1.13 0.15 24.47
C LYS A 298 -0.26 -0.40 24.19
N ASP A 299 -0.96 -0.78 25.25
CA ASP A 299 -2.39 -1.06 25.20
C ASP A 299 -3.22 0.24 25.34
N GLU A 300 -4.54 0.11 25.38
CA GLU A 300 -5.48 1.22 25.54
C GLU A 300 -5.37 1.95 26.88
N ASN A 301 -4.78 1.32 27.91
CA ASN A 301 -4.52 1.92 29.22
C ASN A 301 -3.16 2.60 29.32
N GLY A 302 -2.32 2.43 28.27
CA GLY A 302 -0.95 2.93 28.25
C GLY A 302 0.08 1.98 28.87
N ASP A 303 -0.30 0.74 29.20
CA ASP A 303 0.58 -0.28 29.72
C ASP A 303 1.38 -0.97 28.62
N ASP A 304 2.59 -1.43 28.93
CA ASP A 304 3.44 -2.15 27.98
C ASP A 304 2.85 -3.52 27.63
N LEU A 305 2.68 -3.80 26.35
CA LEU A 305 2.25 -5.11 25.87
C LEU A 305 3.38 -6.14 26.10
N PRO A 306 3.10 -7.26 26.80
CA PRO A 306 4.13 -8.24 27.16
C PRO A 306 4.60 -9.12 26.00
N LYS A 307 3.79 -9.22 24.94
CA LYS A 307 4.07 -9.99 23.73
C LYS A 307 4.22 -9.09 22.51
N THR A 308 4.73 -9.65 21.43
CA THR A 308 4.76 -8.98 20.13
C THR A 308 4.27 -9.89 19.02
N VAL A 309 3.80 -9.28 17.93
CA VAL A 309 3.42 -9.98 16.70
C VAL A 309 4.28 -9.45 15.57
N ILE A 310 4.91 -10.35 14.84
CA ILE A 310 5.72 -10.03 13.66
C ILE A 310 5.12 -10.65 12.41
N SER A 311 5.33 -10.01 11.27
CA SER A 311 5.06 -10.57 9.95
C SER A 311 6.31 -10.50 9.08
N ARG A 312 6.73 -11.64 8.53
CA ARG A 312 7.75 -11.72 7.48
C ARG A 312 7.08 -11.54 6.13
N GLU A 313 7.53 -10.55 5.37
CA GLU A 313 7.01 -10.24 4.04
C GLU A 313 7.88 -10.87 2.97
N TYR A 314 7.25 -11.61 2.06
CA TYR A 314 7.89 -12.21 0.89
C TYR A 314 7.27 -11.64 -0.39
N SER A 315 8.10 -11.20 -1.30
CA SER A 315 7.64 -10.88 -2.65
C SER A 315 7.34 -12.17 -3.41
N SER A 316 6.26 -12.20 -4.17
CA SER A 316 5.89 -13.33 -5.01
C SER A 316 5.40 -12.87 -6.37
N GLU A 317 5.62 -13.72 -7.39
CA GLU A 317 4.96 -13.53 -8.67
C GLU A 317 3.47 -13.81 -8.50
N TRP A 318 2.66 -12.90 -9.04
CA TRP A 318 1.21 -13.10 -9.08
C TRP A 318 0.83 -14.14 -10.13
N LYS A 319 -0.12 -14.99 -9.79
CA LYS A 319 -0.77 -15.94 -10.71
C LYS A 319 -2.27 -15.74 -10.63
N PRO A 320 -3.02 -16.09 -11.68
CA PRO A 320 -4.48 -16.09 -11.63
C PRO A 320 -4.99 -16.89 -10.43
N GLY A 321 -5.78 -16.21 -9.56
CA GLY A 321 -6.27 -16.76 -8.29
C GLY A 321 -5.55 -16.21 -7.04
N ASP A 322 -4.37 -15.62 -7.18
CA ASP A 322 -3.68 -14.92 -6.10
C ASP A 322 -4.30 -13.52 -5.88
N GLU A 323 -4.17 -12.99 -4.67
CA GLU A 323 -4.57 -11.60 -4.40
C GLU A 323 -3.67 -10.62 -5.16
N PRO A 324 -4.26 -9.73 -5.98
CA PRO A 324 -3.50 -8.71 -6.70
C PRO A 324 -3.21 -7.52 -5.79
N TYR A 325 -1.93 -7.26 -5.52
CA TYR A 325 -1.54 -6.11 -4.68
C TYR A 325 -1.21 -4.86 -5.49
N TYR A 326 -0.36 -5.01 -6.51
CA TYR A 326 0.15 -3.88 -7.28
C TYR A 326 0.07 -4.16 -8.77
N PRO A 327 -0.53 -3.27 -9.58
CA PRO A 327 -0.47 -3.34 -11.04
C PRO A 327 0.97 -3.29 -11.55
N VAL A 328 1.26 -4.07 -12.59
CA VAL A 328 2.52 -3.96 -13.34
C VAL A 328 2.34 -2.86 -14.40
N ASN A 329 2.90 -1.67 -14.14
CA ASN A 329 2.76 -0.50 -15.00
C ASN A 329 3.82 -0.49 -16.11
N ASP A 330 3.81 -1.48 -17.00
CA ASP A 330 4.61 -1.51 -18.21
C ASP A 330 3.77 -1.18 -19.46
N GLU A 331 4.43 -1.05 -20.61
CA GLU A 331 3.76 -0.69 -21.86
C GLU A 331 2.73 -1.77 -22.32
N LYS A 332 3.07 -3.05 -22.15
CA LYS A 332 2.19 -4.18 -22.49
C LYS A 332 0.88 -4.12 -21.70
N ASN A 333 0.99 -4.02 -20.38
CA ASN A 333 -0.17 -3.98 -19.50
C ASN A 333 -0.94 -2.66 -19.64
N GLY A 334 -0.26 -1.55 -19.88
CA GLY A 334 -0.90 -0.27 -20.18
C GLY A 334 -1.76 -0.32 -21.44
N ALA A 335 -1.27 -0.95 -22.51
CA ALA A 335 -2.02 -1.13 -23.75
C ALA A 335 -3.22 -2.09 -23.57
N LEU A 336 -3.07 -3.15 -22.77
CA LEU A 336 -4.18 -4.07 -22.47
C LEU A 336 -5.22 -3.38 -21.59
N TYR A 337 -4.80 -2.62 -20.58
CA TYR A 337 -5.72 -1.86 -19.73
C TYR A 337 -6.52 -0.83 -20.54
N ALA A 338 -5.90 -0.13 -21.52
CA ALA A 338 -6.62 0.80 -22.36
C ALA A 338 -7.80 0.17 -23.10
N GLN A 339 -7.66 -1.09 -23.57
CA GLN A 339 -8.74 -1.84 -24.21
C GLN A 339 -9.86 -2.21 -23.20
N TYR A 340 -9.48 -2.62 -21.97
CA TYR A 340 -10.48 -2.87 -20.92
C TYR A 340 -11.22 -1.59 -20.53
N LYS A 341 -10.52 -0.46 -20.50
CA LYS A 341 -11.12 0.83 -20.20
C LYS A 341 -12.16 1.25 -21.23
N GLU A 342 -11.92 1.01 -22.52
CA GLU A 342 -12.93 1.24 -23.55
C GLU A 342 -14.21 0.44 -23.31
N LEU A 343 -14.07 -0.82 -22.85
CA LEU A 343 -15.22 -1.65 -22.47
C LEU A 343 -15.93 -1.11 -21.22
N ALA A 344 -15.17 -0.67 -20.24
CA ALA A 344 -15.69 -0.09 -19.00
C ALA A 344 -16.43 1.21 -19.25
N ASP A 345 -15.92 2.07 -20.15
CA ASP A 345 -16.55 3.33 -20.54
C ASP A 345 -17.88 3.14 -21.29
N ALA A 346 -18.10 1.95 -21.86
CA ALA A 346 -19.37 1.58 -22.50
C ALA A 346 -20.43 1.09 -21.49
N GLU A 347 -20.04 0.71 -20.28
CA GLU A 347 -20.94 0.27 -19.21
C GLU A 347 -21.69 1.45 -18.60
N ARG A 348 -23.00 1.57 -18.86
CA ARG A 348 -23.80 2.73 -18.42
C ARG A 348 -24.20 2.71 -16.95
N LYS A 349 -24.22 1.52 -16.34
CA LYS A 349 -24.67 1.33 -14.95
C LYS A 349 -23.52 1.03 -13.99
N VAL A 350 -22.31 0.85 -14.49
CA VAL A 350 -21.16 0.46 -13.67
C VAL A 350 -20.11 1.56 -13.65
N ILE A 351 -19.69 1.92 -12.47
CA ILE A 351 -18.61 2.86 -12.19
C ILE A 351 -17.42 2.03 -11.74
N PHE A 352 -16.34 2.05 -12.51
CA PHE A 352 -15.09 1.39 -12.11
C PHE A 352 -14.24 2.35 -11.30
N GLY A 353 -13.73 1.89 -10.16
CA GLY A 353 -12.92 2.72 -9.28
C GLY A 353 -11.96 1.92 -8.41
N GLY A 354 -11.04 2.64 -7.78
CA GLY A 354 -10.02 2.06 -6.93
C GLY A 354 -8.87 1.43 -7.70
N ARG A 355 -7.89 0.94 -6.95
CA ARG A 355 -6.60 0.45 -7.49
C ARG A 355 -6.76 -0.60 -8.58
N LEU A 356 -7.63 -1.57 -8.39
CA LEU A 356 -7.83 -2.69 -9.32
C LEU A 356 -8.81 -2.35 -10.46
N GLY A 357 -9.87 -1.59 -10.16
CA GLY A 357 -10.85 -1.16 -11.16
C GLY A 357 -10.28 -0.17 -12.17
N GLU A 358 -9.31 0.64 -11.76
CA GLU A 358 -8.60 1.61 -12.61
C GLU A 358 -7.21 1.12 -13.04
N TYR A 359 -6.80 -0.09 -12.64
CA TYR A 359 -5.46 -0.65 -12.89
C TYR A 359 -4.34 0.35 -12.61
N LYS A 360 -4.40 1.02 -11.46
CA LYS A 360 -3.53 2.13 -11.11
C LYS A 360 -2.90 1.94 -9.73
N TYR A 361 -1.62 2.27 -9.62
CA TYR A 361 -0.99 2.34 -8.31
C TYR A 361 -1.47 3.61 -7.60
N TYR A 362 -2.11 3.40 -6.46
CA TYR A 362 -2.56 4.47 -5.57
C TYR A 362 -1.97 4.26 -4.17
N ASP A 363 -1.42 5.30 -3.58
CA ASP A 363 -1.27 5.37 -2.13
C ASP A 363 -2.64 5.60 -1.47
N MET A 364 -2.77 5.35 -0.17
CA MET A 364 -4.06 5.41 0.52
C MET A 364 -4.76 6.77 0.38
N ASP A 365 -4.00 7.86 0.45
CA ASP A 365 -4.56 9.21 0.31
C ASP A 365 -5.10 9.46 -1.10
N ALA A 366 -4.41 8.99 -2.12
CA ALA A 366 -4.86 9.09 -3.49
C ALA A 366 -6.11 8.23 -3.76
N VAL A 367 -6.22 7.07 -3.13
CA VAL A 367 -7.46 6.24 -3.16
C VAL A 367 -8.63 7.00 -2.58
N VAL A 368 -8.45 7.62 -1.42
CA VAL A 368 -9.52 8.41 -0.75
C VAL A 368 -9.90 9.62 -1.59
N ALA A 369 -8.92 10.36 -2.11
CA ALA A 369 -9.18 11.50 -3.00
C ALA A 369 -9.97 11.08 -4.25
N ALA A 370 -9.56 9.99 -4.92
CA ALA A 370 -10.24 9.46 -6.09
C ALA A 370 -11.69 9.02 -5.77
N ALA A 371 -11.92 8.43 -4.60
CA ALA A 371 -13.26 8.04 -4.17
C ALA A 371 -14.16 9.25 -3.91
N LEU A 372 -13.64 10.29 -3.25
CA LEU A 372 -14.36 11.55 -3.03
C LEU A 372 -14.72 12.23 -4.35
N ASP A 373 -13.77 12.30 -5.29
CA ASP A 373 -14.02 12.89 -6.63
C ASP A 373 -15.02 12.03 -7.42
N CYS A 374 -14.92 10.72 -7.35
CA CYS A 374 -15.86 9.80 -7.98
C CYS A 374 -17.27 9.97 -7.42
N ALA A 375 -17.43 10.08 -6.11
CA ALA A 375 -18.71 10.32 -5.46
C ALA A 375 -19.30 11.68 -5.90
N ALA A 376 -18.51 12.74 -5.85
CA ALA A 376 -18.96 14.08 -6.26
C ALA A 376 -19.45 14.17 -7.71
N ASN A 377 -18.94 13.31 -8.60
CA ASN A 377 -19.32 13.30 -10.02
C ASN A 377 -20.48 12.35 -10.34
N ASN A 378 -20.88 11.45 -9.44
CA ASN A 378 -21.84 10.39 -9.75
C ASN A 378 -23.07 10.36 -8.83
N ILE A 379 -23.04 11.07 -7.71
CA ILE A 379 -24.14 11.23 -6.76
C ILE A 379 -24.90 12.51 -7.08
#